data_f3aeed44308b045064de4f5282d038e9
#
_entry.id   f3aeed44308b045064de4f5282d038e9
#
_cell.length_a   1.000
_cell.length_b   1.000
_cell.length_c   1.000
_cell.angle_alpha   90.00
_cell.angle_beta   90.00
_cell.angle_gamma   90.00
#
_symmetry.space_group_name_H-M   'P 1'
#
loop_
_entity.id
_entity.type
_entity.pdbx_description
1 polymer ?
#
loop_
_entity_poly.entity_id
_entity_poly.type
_entity_poly.pdbx_seq_one_letter_code
_entity_poly.pdbx_strand_id
1 'polypeptide(L)'
;MNAFHTHPILDFWCFLRRPVAERLSEGMAKKVFILIVVISLNILISMILSLLDIVIEVGGGAVEPVEIDVNPLLSFVGAVLIAPLTEEIVFRLGLAPNLWFLFISLFLASVQYAPKLLGDFFSDNGMFVGFNVLFYLVLSAGICLFFWFRERRGHRYVDFFNRYVGAYYYLGALLFALPHLGNFTYQLPWWLVILPVLPQLFGGLTFGYLRIRLGFWYGVMGHLLHNLLFTLGDVLTYFLGATANFVWLIVLIIVPIVVLMAPFLVERQRQVASRVDAGR
;
A
#
# COMPACT_ATOMS: atom_id res chain seq x y z
N MET A 1 -25.56 -8.95 -12.69
CA MET A 1 -24.38 -8.54 -11.85
C MET A 1 -23.20 -8.08 -12.70
N ASN A 2 -23.41 -7.42 -13.86
CA ASN A 2 -22.34 -7.20 -14.85
C ASN A 2 -22.05 -5.72 -15.20
N ALA A 3 -22.50 -4.75 -14.42
CA ALA A 3 -22.28 -3.33 -14.71
C ALA A 3 -21.04 -2.71 -13.99
N PHE A 4 -20.43 -3.42 -13.03
CA PHE A 4 -19.35 -2.86 -12.20
C PHE A 4 -17.94 -3.00 -12.80
N HIS A 5 -17.77 -3.76 -13.89
CA HIS A 5 -16.45 -4.03 -14.49
C HIS A 5 -15.94 -2.94 -15.45
N THR A 6 -16.65 -1.85 -15.63
CA THR A 6 -16.31 -0.84 -16.65
C THR A 6 -15.49 0.34 -16.13
N HIS A 7 -15.61 0.70 -14.85
CA HIS A 7 -14.98 1.89 -14.28
C HIS A 7 -14.01 1.57 -13.13
N PRO A 8 -12.68 1.79 -13.28
CA PRO A 8 -11.68 1.41 -12.27
C PRO A 8 -11.93 1.99 -10.88
N ILE A 9 -12.37 3.25 -10.80
CA ILE A 9 -12.63 3.92 -9.51
C ILE A 9 -13.82 3.27 -8.79
N LEU A 10 -14.87 2.93 -9.52
CA LEU A 10 -16.05 2.26 -8.93
C LEU A 10 -15.70 0.85 -8.45
N ASP A 11 -14.93 0.06 -9.23
CA ASP A 11 -14.46 -1.26 -8.80
C ASP A 11 -13.63 -1.14 -7.52
N PHE A 12 -12.71 -0.17 -7.46
CA PHE A 12 -11.91 0.10 -6.27
C PHE A 12 -12.78 0.42 -5.04
N TRP A 13 -13.75 1.34 -5.16
CA TRP A 13 -14.64 1.69 -4.04
C TRP A 13 -15.56 0.55 -3.61
N CYS A 14 -16.08 -0.23 -4.55
CA CYS A 14 -16.86 -1.43 -4.25
C CYS A 14 -16.01 -2.47 -3.53
N PHE A 15 -14.77 -2.65 -3.97
CA PHE A 15 -13.81 -3.54 -3.32
C PHE A 15 -13.47 -3.06 -1.90
N LEU A 16 -13.23 -1.76 -1.70
CA LEU A 16 -12.99 -1.20 -0.36
C LEU A 16 -14.14 -1.49 0.61
N ARG A 17 -15.38 -1.54 0.15
CA ARG A 17 -16.54 -1.84 1.00
C ARG A 17 -16.70 -3.34 1.26
N ARG A 18 -16.35 -4.15 0.28
CA ARG A 18 -16.50 -5.61 0.34
C ARG A 18 -15.37 -6.30 -0.42
N PRO A 19 -14.22 -6.50 0.22
CA PRO A 19 -13.10 -7.20 -0.40
C PRO A 19 -13.48 -8.64 -0.77
N VAL A 20 -13.10 -9.04 -1.97
CA VAL A 20 -13.31 -10.40 -2.50
C VAL A 20 -12.01 -10.96 -3.08
N ALA A 21 -11.73 -12.24 -2.86
CA ALA A 21 -10.51 -12.91 -3.31
C ALA A 21 -10.58 -13.28 -4.81
N GLU A 22 -11.02 -12.35 -5.65
CA GLU A 22 -11.20 -12.57 -7.07
C GLU A 22 -10.30 -11.65 -7.89
N ARG A 23 -9.55 -12.24 -8.81
CA ARG A 23 -8.72 -11.50 -9.77
C ARG A 23 -9.54 -11.05 -10.96
N LEU A 24 -9.22 -9.87 -11.48
CA LEU A 24 -9.76 -9.41 -12.74
C LEU A 24 -9.15 -10.22 -13.90
N SER A 25 -10.01 -10.81 -14.71
CA SER A 25 -9.63 -11.57 -15.92
C SER A 25 -9.40 -10.66 -17.14
N GLU A 26 -8.72 -9.52 -16.91
CA GLU A 26 -8.50 -8.49 -17.91
C GLU A 26 -7.14 -8.64 -18.60
N GLY A 27 -7.05 -8.17 -19.85
CA GLY A 27 -5.78 -8.09 -20.57
C GLY A 27 -4.80 -7.11 -19.92
N MET A 28 -3.51 -7.25 -20.25
CA MET A 28 -2.42 -6.47 -19.64
C MET A 28 -2.62 -4.95 -19.78
N ALA A 29 -3.00 -4.47 -20.97
CA ALA A 29 -3.22 -3.04 -21.19
C ALA A 29 -4.30 -2.45 -20.26
N LYS A 30 -5.41 -3.19 -20.04
CA LYS A 30 -6.47 -2.75 -19.12
C LYS A 30 -6.03 -2.81 -17.68
N LYS A 31 -5.23 -3.81 -17.28
CA LYS A 31 -4.65 -3.88 -15.92
C LYS A 31 -3.70 -2.71 -15.65
N VAL A 32 -2.86 -2.34 -16.63
CA VAL A 32 -1.99 -1.15 -16.53
C VAL A 32 -2.82 0.12 -16.43
N PHE A 33 -3.89 0.25 -17.22
CA PHE A 33 -4.80 1.38 -17.11
C PHE A 33 -5.45 1.48 -15.73
N ILE A 34 -5.94 0.37 -15.17
CA ILE A 34 -6.49 0.31 -13.81
C ILE A 34 -5.44 0.74 -12.79
N LEU A 35 -4.20 0.22 -12.90
CA LEU A 35 -3.08 0.59 -12.05
C LEU A 35 -2.86 2.11 -12.05
N ILE A 36 -2.74 2.73 -13.23
CA ILE A 36 -2.50 4.16 -13.39
C ILE A 36 -3.64 4.99 -12.76
N VAL A 37 -4.90 4.63 -13.04
CA VAL A 37 -6.07 5.33 -12.48
C VAL A 37 -6.12 5.22 -10.95
N VAL A 38 -5.89 4.03 -10.40
CA VAL A 38 -5.96 3.79 -8.95
C VAL A 38 -4.79 4.45 -8.22
N ILE A 39 -3.59 4.46 -8.81
CA ILE A 39 -2.43 5.18 -8.24
C ILE A 39 -2.65 6.69 -8.31
N SER A 40 -3.22 7.22 -9.40
CA SER A 40 -3.57 8.65 -9.48
C SER A 40 -4.56 9.07 -8.39
N LEU A 41 -5.56 8.23 -8.11
CA LEU A 41 -6.49 8.45 -7.00
C LEU A 41 -5.76 8.39 -5.64
N ASN A 42 -4.87 7.42 -5.47
CA ASN A 42 -4.07 7.28 -4.25
C ASN A 42 -3.20 8.52 -3.99
N ILE A 43 -2.52 9.04 -5.01
CA ILE A 43 -1.69 10.24 -4.89
C ILE A 43 -2.51 11.43 -4.41
N LEU A 44 -3.66 11.72 -5.05
CA LEU A 44 -4.49 12.85 -4.64
C LEU A 44 -5.04 12.70 -3.22
N ILE A 45 -5.49 11.52 -2.84
CA ILE A 45 -5.99 11.27 -1.47
C ILE A 45 -4.84 11.38 -0.47
N SER A 46 -3.67 10.83 -0.75
CA SER A 46 -2.50 10.96 0.12
C SER A 46 -2.09 12.42 0.31
N MET A 47 -2.09 13.23 -0.76
CA MET A 47 -1.82 14.66 -0.65
C MET A 47 -2.86 15.39 0.22
N ILE A 48 -4.15 15.07 0.06
CA ILE A 48 -5.22 15.64 0.89
C ILE A 48 -5.03 15.24 2.36
N LEU A 49 -4.70 13.98 2.63
CA LEU A 49 -4.47 13.49 3.99
C LEU A 49 -3.22 14.13 4.62
N SER A 50 -2.17 14.38 3.85
CA SER A 50 -0.98 15.10 4.33
C SER A 50 -1.25 16.57 4.69
N LEU A 51 -2.36 17.17 4.24
CA LEU A 51 -2.76 18.49 4.72
C LEU A 51 -3.18 18.48 6.19
N LEU A 52 -3.48 17.32 6.77
CA LEU A 52 -3.77 17.20 8.20
C LEU A 52 -2.55 17.57 9.06
N ASP A 53 -1.34 17.36 8.57
CA ASP A 53 -0.11 17.77 9.27
C ASP A 53 -0.06 19.29 9.45
N ILE A 54 -0.50 20.07 8.43
CA ILE A 54 -0.63 21.51 8.51
C ILE A 54 -1.67 21.93 9.57
N VAL A 55 -2.80 21.21 9.63
CA VAL A 55 -3.84 21.47 10.64
C VAL A 55 -3.34 21.20 12.06
N ILE A 56 -2.53 20.15 12.23
CA ILE A 56 -1.88 19.83 13.51
C ILE A 56 -0.93 20.96 13.91
N GLU A 57 -0.10 21.44 12.99
CA GLU A 57 0.90 22.48 13.20
C GLU A 57 0.24 23.80 13.58
N VAL A 58 -0.81 24.23 12.87
CA VAL A 58 -1.61 25.41 13.20
C VAL A 58 -2.27 25.28 14.58
N GLY A 59 -2.63 24.06 15.00
CA GLY A 59 -3.17 23.74 16.33
C GLY A 59 -2.14 23.74 17.47
N GLY A 60 -0.85 24.06 17.17
CA GLY A 60 0.23 24.09 18.16
C GLY A 60 0.88 22.73 18.43
N GLY A 61 0.57 21.71 17.62
CA GLY A 61 1.30 20.44 17.60
C GLY A 61 2.48 20.49 16.63
N ALA A 62 3.38 19.52 16.70
CA ALA A 62 4.42 19.33 15.71
C ALA A 62 4.56 17.86 15.33
N VAL A 63 4.80 17.62 14.04
CA VAL A 63 5.13 16.33 13.47
C VAL A 63 6.36 16.57 12.57
N GLU A 64 7.49 16.05 13.00
CA GLU A 64 8.75 16.26 12.29
C GLU A 64 9.28 14.91 11.77
N PRO A 65 9.68 14.80 10.50
CA PRO A 65 10.35 13.61 10.01
C PRO A 65 11.62 13.32 10.83
N VAL A 66 11.89 12.07 11.11
CA VAL A 66 13.17 11.66 11.70
C VAL A 66 14.26 11.86 10.66
N GLU A 67 15.20 12.78 10.96
CA GLU A 67 16.34 13.02 10.09
C GLU A 67 17.27 11.81 10.08
N ILE A 68 17.57 11.30 8.87
CA ILE A 68 18.54 10.24 8.65
C ILE A 68 19.67 10.84 7.81
N ASP A 69 20.87 10.93 8.38
CA ASP A 69 22.06 11.41 7.68
C ASP A 69 22.57 10.36 6.68
N VAL A 70 21.93 10.31 5.52
CA VAL A 70 22.23 9.39 4.42
C VAL A 70 22.32 10.18 3.11
N ASN A 71 23.21 9.74 2.23
CA ASN A 71 23.30 10.31 0.88
C ASN A 71 21.92 10.34 0.20
N PRO A 72 21.42 11.48 -0.32
CA PRO A 72 20.10 11.64 -0.91
C PRO A 72 19.77 10.63 -2.03
N LEU A 73 20.76 10.26 -2.86
CA LEU A 73 20.56 9.27 -3.92
C LEU A 73 20.40 7.86 -3.36
N LEU A 74 21.15 7.53 -2.30
CA LEU A 74 21.03 6.23 -1.63
C LEU A 74 19.67 6.13 -0.90
N SER A 75 19.25 7.21 -0.24
CA SER A 75 17.92 7.32 0.37
C SER A 75 16.82 7.14 -0.68
N PHE A 76 16.94 7.80 -1.83
CA PHE A 76 16.00 7.67 -2.94
C PHE A 76 15.91 6.22 -3.46
N VAL A 77 17.04 5.57 -3.73
CA VAL A 77 17.05 4.15 -4.18
C VAL A 77 16.43 3.25 -3.11
N GLY A 78 16.76 3.47 -1.84
CA GLY A 78 16.17 2.75 -0.71
C GLY A 78 14.66 2.90 -0.66
N ALA A 79 14.17 4.13 -0.71
CA ALA A 79 12.74 4.45 -0.61
C ALA A 79 11.94 3.99 -1.85
N VAL A 80 12.51 4.07 -3.06
CA VAL A 80 11.80 3.78 -4.30
C VAL A 80 11.85 2.31 -4.68
N LEU A 81 12.96 1.61 -4.45
CA LEU A 81 13.13 0.23 -4.91
C LEU A 81 13.10 -0.79 -3.78
N ILE A 82 13.94 -0.58 -2.74
CA ILE A 82 14.16 -1.60 -1.72
C ILE A 82 12.98 -1.67 -0.74
N ALA A 83 12.56 -0.54 -0.20
CA ALA A 83 11.46 -0.49 0.75
C ALA A 83 10.15 -1.04 0.14
N PRO A 84 9.66 -0.59 -1.03
CA PRO A 84 8.45 -1.14 -1.62
C PRO A 84 8.51 -2.63 -1.87
N LEU A 85 9.64 -3.15 -2.39
CA LEU A 85 9.77 -4.58 -2.65
C LEU A 85 9.71 -5.41 -1.36
N THR A 86 10.45 -5.00 -0.33
CA THR A 86 10.48 -5.70 0.95
C THR A 86 9.13 -5.61 1.66
N GLU A 87 8.50 -4.46 1.66
CA GLU A 87 7.20 -4.23 2.30
C GLU A 87 6.07 -4.98 1.59
N GLU A 88 6.08 -5.05 0.25
CA GLU A 88 5.10 -5.86 -0.47
C GLU A 88 5.25 -7.36 -0.20
N ILE A 89 6.47 -7.86 -0.01
CA ILE A 89 6.71 -9.25 0.40
C ILE A 89 6.18 -9.47 1.83
N VAL A 90 6.47 -8.56 2.73
CA VAL A 90 6.07 -8.65 4.15
C VAL A 90 4.55 -8.56 4.32
N PHE A 91 3.90 -7.57 3.73
CA PHE A 91 2.51 -7.25 4.03
C PHE A 91 1.50 -7.79 3.01
N ARG A 92 1.89 -8.09 1.77
CA ARG A 92 0.98 -8.43 0.67
C ARG A 92 1.25 -9.76 0.01
N LEU A 93 2.42 -10.38 0.17
CA LEU A 93 2.66 -11.70 -0.39
C LEU A 93 1.64 -12.72 0.18
N GLY A 94 1.35 -12.65 1.48
CA GLY A 94 0.35 -13.47 2.18
C GLY A 94 -1.11 -13.19 1.79
N LEU A 95 -1.40 -12.09 1.05
CA LEU A 95 -2.74 -11.83 0.48
C LEU A 95 -3.00 -12.73 -0.75
N ALA A 96 -2.83 -14.03 -0.57
CA ALA A 96 -3.12 -15.08 -1.53
C ALA A 96 -3.44 -16.39 -0.81
N PRO A 97 -4.27 -17.26 -1.39
CA PRO A 97 -4.59 -18.56 -0.81
C PRO A 97 -3.45 -19.57 -0.98
N ASN A 98 -2.25 -19.23 -0.51
CA ASN A 98 -1.04 -20.04 -0.61
C ASN A 98 -0.30 -20.02 0.73
N LEU A 99 -0.13 -21.21 1.34
CA LEU A 99 0.49 -21.35 2.66
C LEU A 99 1.98 -20.95 2.67
N TRP A 100 2.72 -21.16 1.58
CA TRP A 100 4.12 -20.73 1.49
C TRP A 100 4.23 -19.21 1.47
N PHE A 101 3.33 -18.53 0.77
CA PHE A 101 3.30 -17.07 0.75
C PHE A 101 2.90 -16.52 2.12
N LEU A 102 1.95 -17.17 2.80
CA LEU A 102 1.59 -16.82 4.17
C LEU A 102 2.78 -17.01 5.12
N PHE A 103 3.50 -18.15 5.01
CA PHE A 103 4.67 -18.42 5.82
C PHE A 103 5.76 -17.35 5.64
N ILE A 104 6.16 -17.05 4.40
CA ILE A 104 7.18 -16.05 4.09
C ILE A 104 6.78 -14.68 4.64
N SER A 105 5.53 -14.27 4.40
CA SER A 105 4.99 -12.99 4.87
C SER A 105 5.01 -12.88 6.40
N LEU A 106 4.49 -13.88 7.11
CA LEU A 106 4.47 -13.91 8.58
C LEU A 106 5.88 -13.95 9.19
N PHE A 107 6.76 -14.77 8.64
CA PHE A 107 8.12 -14.89 9.12
C PHE A 107 8.89 -13.57 8.97
N LEU A 108 8.87 -12.97 7.79
CA LEU A 108 9.56 -11.70 7.54
C LEU A 108 8.94 -10.54 8.32
N ALA A 109 7.60 -10.49 8.45
CA ALA A 109 6.92 -9.50 9.29
C ALA A 109 7.38 -9.62 10.74
N SER A 110 7.44 -10.83 11.26
CA SER A 110 7.86 -11.09 12.65
C SER A 110 9.32 -10.68 12.86
N VAL A 111 10.23 -11.07 11.98
CA VAL A 111 11.65 -10.73 12.08
C VAL A 111 11.89 -9.23 12.02
N GLN A 112 11.18 -8.54 11.12
CA GLN A 112 11.42 -7.11 10.87
C GLN A 112 10.77 -6.20 11.92
N TYR A 113 9.57 -6.54 12.40
CA TYR A 113 8.76 -5.62 13.21
C TYR A 113 8.57 -6.04 14.65
N ALA A 114 8.62 -7.33 14.98
CA ALA A 114 8.42 -7.76 16.35
C ALA A 114 9.48 -7.23 17.33
N PRO A 115 10.77 -7.12 17.00
CA PRO A 115 11.74 -6.49 17.87
C PRO A 115 11.41 -5.02 18.18
N LYS A 116 10.87 -4.29 17.21
CA LYS A 116 10.44 -2.89 17.39
C LYS A 116 9.18 -2.76 18.26
N LEU A 117 8.28 -3.74 18.22
CA LEU A 117 7.03 -3.74 18.98
C LEU A 117 7.21 -4.26 20.40
N LEU A 118 8.11 -5.22 20.62
CA LEU A 118 8.33 -5.87 21.92
C LEU A 118 9.38 -5.14 22.77
N GLY A 119 10.02 -4.10 22.21
CA GLY A 119 10.99 -3.27 22.92
C GLY A 119 12.16 -4.08 23.48
N ASP A 120 12.75 -3.60 24.58
CA ASP A 120 13.92 -4.16 25.25
C ASP A 120 13.69 -5.53 25.91
N PHE A 121 12.60 -6.22 25.61
CA PHE A 121 12.36 -7.58 26.11
C PHE A 121 13.48 -8.56 25.72
N PHE A 122 14.24 -8.21 24.69
CA PHE A 122 15.35 -9.02 24.18
C PHE A 122 16.59 -8.13 24.08
N SER A 123 17.53 -8.29 25.01
CA SER A 123 18.77 -7.53 25.03
C SER A 123 19.57 -7.67 23.71
N ASP A 124 20.35 -6.65 23.36
CA ASP A 124 21.15 -6.52 22.13
C ASP A 124 22.26 -7.58 21.92
N ASN A 125 22.28 -8.63 22.73
CA ASN A 125 23.24 -9.72 22.61
C ASN A 125 22.92 -10.60 21.40
N GLY A 126 23.88 -10.81 20.51
CA GLY A 126 23.69 -11.57 19.26
C GLY A 126 23.09 -12.98 19.42
N MET A 127 23.26 -13.62 20.61
CA MET A 127 22.64 -14.89 20.96
C MET A 127 21.12 -14.78 21.06
N PHE A 128 20.60 -13.67 21.61
CA PHE A 128 19.15 -13.42 21.71
C PHE A 128 18.54 -13.09 20.36
N VAL A 129 19.27 -12.43 19.44
CA VAL A 129 18.81 -12.21 18.07
C VAL A 129 18.55 -13.55 17.38
N GLY A 130 19.50 -14.49 17.47
CA GLY A 130 19.34 -15.83 16.90
C GLY A 130 18.15 -16.60 17.49
N PHE A 131 17.93 -16.52 18.80
CA PHE A 131 16.79 -17.14 19.48
C PHE A 131 15.46 -16.54 19.00
N ASN A 132 15.39 -15.22 18.84
CA ASN A 132 14.19 -14.54 18.34
C ASN A 132 13.86 -14.95 16.91
N VAL A 133 14.84 -14.99 16.02
CA VAL A 133 14.64 -15.44 14.64
C VAL A 133 14.12 -16.88 14.61
N LEU A 134 14.70 -17.78 15.44
CA LEU A 134 14.23 -19.15 15.55
C LEU A 134 12.81 -19.24 16.10
N PHE A 135 12.47 -18.44 17.12
CA PHE A 135 11.12 -18.38 17.68
C PHE A 135 10.09 -17.96 16.63
N TYR A 136 10.36 -16.91 15.85
CA TYR A 136 9.46 -16.45 14.80
C TYR A 136 9.35 -17.45 13.64
N LEU A 137 10.44 -18.15 13.32
CA LEU A 137 10.42 -19.23 12.34
C LEU A 137 9.48 -20.36 12.81
N VAL A 138 9.62 -20.79 14.05
CA VAL A 138 8.77 -21.85 14.62
C VAL A 138 7.31 -21.43 14.73
N LEU A 139 7.05 -20.18 15.14
CA LEU A 139 5.69 -19.64 15.20
C LEU A 139 5.02 -19.59 13.83
N SER A 140 5.70 -19.05 12.82
CA SER A 140 5.21 -18.96 11.45
C SER A 140 5.00 -20.34 10.82
N ALA A 141 5.95 -21.27 11.07
CA ALA A 141 5.82 -22.66 10.65
C ALA A 141 4.65 -23.36 11.33
N GLY A 142 4.45 -23.13 12.64
CA GLY A 142 3.34 -23.70 13.42
C GLY A 142 1.97 -23.30 12.88
N ILE A 143 1.80 -22.00 12.53
CA ILE A 143 0.56 -21.50 11.90
C ILE A 143 0.33 -22.19 10.55
N CYS A 144 1.34 -22.32 9.72
CA CYS A 144 1.22 -22.94 8.41
C CYS A 144 0.96 -24.45 8.52
N LEU A 145 1.62 -25.14 9.46
CA LEU A 145 1.38 -26.55 9.77
C LEU A 145 -0.05 -26.77 10.27
N PHE A 146 -0.58 -25.88 11.11
CA PHE A 146 -1.98 -25.94 11.53
C PHE A 146 -2.94 -25.95 10.34
N PHE A 147 -2.78 -25.03 9.39
CA PHE A 147 -3.60 -25.01 8.18
C PHE A 147 -3.36 -26.22 7.27
N TRP A 148 -2.11 -26.67 7.14
CA TRP A 148 -1.79 -27.88 6.38
C TRP A 148 -2.44 -29.15 6.95
N PHE A 149 -2.44 -29.31 8.30
CA PHE A 149 -3.16 -30.41 8.94
C PHE A 149 -4.67 -30.31 8.75
N ARG A 150 -5.23 -29.08 8.75
CA ARG A 150 -6.64 -28.87 8.45
C ARG A 150 -6.98 -29.22 7.01
N GLU A 151 -6.12 -28.92 6.06
CA GLU A 151 -6.31 -29.32 4.65
C GLU A 151 -6.36 -30.83 4.50
N ARG A 152 -5.52 -31.58 5.21
CA ARG A 152 -5.56 -33.05 5.24
C ARG A 152 -6.88 -33.61 5.81
N ARG A 153 -7.62 -32.81 6.58
CA ARG A 153 -8.94 -33.14 7.13
C ARG A 153 -10.10 -32.60 6.28
N GLY A 154 -9.84 -32.14 5.07
CA GLY A 154 -10.87 -31.65 4.15
C GLY A 154 -11.21 -30.14 4.30
N HIS A 155 -10.55 -29.42 5.19
CA HIS A 155 -10.77 -27.98 5.41
C HIS A 155 -9.73 -27.17 4.63
N ARG A 156 -9.99 -26.86 3.38
CA ARG A 156 -9.02 -26.19 2.50
C ARG A 156 -8.69 -24.77 2.99
N TYR A 157 -7.40 -24.41 2.96
CA TYR A 157 -6.93 -23.04 3.30
C TYR A 157 -7.54 -21.98 2.38
N VAL A 158 -7.75 -22.32 1.10
CA VAL A 158 -8.39 -21.40 0.14
C VAL A 158 -9.80 -21.00 0.58
N ASP A 159 -10.58 -21.88 1.16
CA ASP A 159 -11.94 -21.58 1.62
C ASP A 159 -11.92 -20.68 2.85
N PHE A 160 -10.97 -20.93 3.74
CA PHE A 160 -10.71 -20.06 4.89
C PHE A 160 -10.27 -18.65 4.43
N PHE A 161 -9.29 -18.58 3.52
CA PHE A 161 -8.81 -17.31 2.96
C PHE A 161 -9.95 -16.52 2.30
N ASN A 162 -10.73 -17.15 1.43
CA ASN A 162 -11.85 -16.50 0.73
C ASN A 162 -12.91 -15.96 1.71
N ARG A 163 -13.17 -16.69 2.80
CA ARG A 163 -14.10 -16.27 3.84
C ARG A 163 -13.61 -15.04 4.61
N TYR A 164 -12.30 -14.92 4.86
CA TYR A 164 -11.71 -13.90 5.70
C TYR A 164 -10.84 -12.90 4.93
N VAL A 165 -10.92 -12.87 3.60
CA VAL A 165 -10.10 -11.98 2.76
C VAL A 165 -10.21 -10.51 3.16
N GLY A 166 -11.39 -10.05 3.57
CA GLY A 166 -11.59 -8.69 4.07
C GLY A 166 -10.77 -8.41 5.32
N ALA A 167 -10.76 -9.34 6.29
CA ALA A 167 -9.95 -9.20 7.50
C ALA A 167 -8.45 -9.17 7.16
N TYR A 168 -7.97 -10.07 6.31
CA TYR A 168 -6.58 -10.08 5.82
C TYR A 168 -6.20 -8.76 5.15
N TYR A 169 -7.09 -8.24 4.31
CA TYR A 169 -6.89 -7.01 3.56
C TYR A 169 -6.77 -5.78 4.47
N TYR A 170 -7.74 -5.57 5.36
CA TYR A 170 -7.73 -4.40 6.25
C TYR A 170 -6.63 -4.50 7.31
N LEU A 171 -6.41 -5.69 7.89
CA LEU A 171 -5.33 -5.91 8.84
C LEU A 171 -3.96 -5.69 8.19
N GLY A 172 -3.77 -6.20 6.97
CA GLY A 172 -2.54 -5.97 6.20
C GLY A 172 -2.27 -4.51 5.91
N ALA A 173 -3.30 -3.71 5.60
CA ALA A 173 -3.17 -2.26 5.41
C ALA A 173 -2.83 -1.54 6.73
N LEU A 174 -3.46 -1.93 7.84
CA LEU A 174 -3.18 -1.36 9.15
C LEU A 174 -1.75 -1.70 9.62
N LEU A 175 -1.35 -2.97 9.51
CA LEU A 175 0.00 -3.42 9.88
C LEU A 175 1.09 -2.78 8.99
N PHE A 176 0.76 -2.40 7.77
CA PHE A 176 1.65 -1.62 6.92
C PHE A 176 1.79 -0.17 7.39
N ALA A 177 0.70 0.48 7.81
CA ALA A 177 0.72 1.87 8.22
C ALA A 177 1.42 2.08 9.57
N LEU A 178 1.18 1.21 10.55
CA LEU A 178 1.68 1.38 11.93
C LEU A 178 3.20 1.54 12.06
N PRO A 179 4.06 0.78 11.36
CA PRO A 179 5.50 0.97 11.43
C PRO A 179 5.98 2.35 10.97
N HIS A 180 5.20 3.04 10.12
CA HIS A 180 5.53 4.38 9.66
C HIS A 180 5.39 5.46 10.75
N LEU A 181 4.73 5.13 11.88
CA LEU A 181 4.78 5.99 13.07
C LEU A 181 6.22 6.28 13.52
N GLY A 182 7.13 5.33 13.35
CA GLY A 182 8.55 5.49 13.67
C GLY A 182 9.33 6.41 12.72
N ASN A 183 8.72 6.90 11.65
CA ASN A 183 9.34 7.84 10.72
C ASN A 183 9.24 9.30 11.18
N PHE A 184 8.52 9.56 12.28
CA PHE A 184 8.26 10.91 12.78
C PHE A 184 8.54 11.03 14.27
N THR A 185 8.88 12.23 14.69
CA THR A 185 8.83 12.68 16.09
C THR A 185 7.55 13.49 16.30
N TYR A 186 6.96 13.38 17.49
CA TYR A 186 5.63 13.92 17.75
C TYR A 186 5.61 14.82 18.97
N GLN A 187 5.07 16.03 18.84
CA GLN A 187 4.71 16.93 19.93
C GLN A 187 3.19 17.18 19.89
N LEU A 188 2.42 16.10 20.09
CA LEU A 188 0.95 16.13 20.06
C LEU A 188 0.34 15.06 21.00
N PRO A 189 -0.94 15.23 21.36
CA PRO A 189 -1.67 14.23 22.13
C PRO A 189 -1.65 12.86 21.44
N TRP A 190 -1.49 11.78 22.22
CA TRP A 190 -1.31 10.40 21.73
C TRP A 190 -2.40 9.94 20.74
N TRP A 191 -3.62 10.45 20.87
CA TRP A 191 -4.74 10.10 20.00
C TRP A 191 -4.68 10.77 18.61
N LEU A 192 -3.87 11.80 18.42
CA LEU A 192 -3.62 12.44 17.13
C LEU A 192 -2.45 11.80 16.35
N VAL A 193 -1.60 11.01 17.03
CA VAL A 193 -0.39 10.40 16.44
C VAL A 193 -0.70 9.52 15.23
N ILE A 194 -1.93 9.01 15.10
CA ILE A 194 -2.34 8.21 13.93
C ILE A 194 -2.54 9.05 12.65
N LEU A 195 -2.78 10.35 12.75
CA LEU A 195 -3.12 11.19 11.59
C LEU A 195 -2.02 11.25 10.54
N PRO A 196 -0.73 11.46 10.89
CA PRO A 196 0.38 11.50 9.93
C PRO A 196 0.58 10.20 9.14
N VAL A 197 0.06 9.07 9.61
CA VAL A 197 0.20 7.78 8.89
C VAL A 197 -1.08 7.37 8.13
N LEU A 198 -2.09 8.25 8.05
CA LEU A 198 -3.27 8.00 7.22
C LEU A 198 -2.95 7.88 5.72
N PRO A 199 -2.01 8.65 5.13
CA PRO A 199 -1.56 8.43 3.76
C PRO A 199 -1.04 7.01 3.55
N GLN A 200 -0.24 6.48 4.49
CA GLN A 200 0.30 5.11 4.44
C GLN A 200 -0.81 4.07 4.60
N LEU A 201 -1.79 4.31 5.46
CA LEU A 201 -2.96 3.44 5.59
C LEU A 201 -3.73 3.35 4.26
N PHE A 202 -3.98 4.49 3.62
CA PHE A 202 -4.66 4.53 2.33
C PHE A 202 -3.81 3.89 1.23
N GLY A 203 -2.50 4.11 1.23
CA GLY A 203 -1.52 3.39 0.40
C GLY A 203 -1.63 1.88 0.60
N GLY A 204 -1.68 1.43 1.86
CA GLY A 204 -1.86 0.03 2.24
C GLY A 204 -3.10 -0.61 1.65
N LEU A 205 -4.23 0.09 1.69
CA LEU A 205 -5.48 -0.32 1.06
C LEU A 205 -5.36 -0.38 -0.47
N THR A 206 -4.74 0.63 -1.06
CA THR A 206 -4.56 0.71 -2.51
C THR A 206 -3.69 -0.42 -3.05
N PHE A 207 -2.50 -0.64 -2.47
CA PHE A 207 -1.59 -1.70 -2.92
C PHE A 207 -2.14 -3.09 -2.64
N GLY A 208 -2.88 -3.27 -1.53
CA GLY A 208 -3.61 -4.49 -1.23
C GLY A 208 -4.70 -4.81 -2.27
N TYR A 209 -5.46 -3.81 -2.72
CA TYR A 209 -6.40 -3.94 -3.84
C TYR A 209 -5.68 -4.38 -5.12
N LEU A 210 -4.62 -3.67 -5.52
CA LEU A 210 -3.84 -4.03 -6.72
C LEU A 210 -3.30 -5.46 -6.62
N ARG A 211 -2.81 -5.86 -5.45
CA ARG A 211 -2.33 -7.21 -5.17
C ARG A 211 -3.41 -8.27 -5.37
N ILE A 212 -4.59 -8.08 -4.81
CA ILE A 212 -5.67 -9.08 -4.87
C ILE A 212 -6.31 -9.09 -6.26
N ARG A 213 -6.63 -7.92 -6.82
CA ARG A 213 -7.38 -7.81 -8.09
C ARG A 213 -6.52 -8.01 -9.33
N LEU A 214 -5.28 -7.49 -9.35
CA LEU A 214 -4.41 -7.54 -10.54
C LEU A 214 -3.25 -8.53 -10.40
N GLY A 215 -2.75 -8.73 -9.19
CA GLY A 215 -1.65 -9.65 -8.87
C GLY A 215 -0.48 -8.98 -8.17
N PHE A 216 0.47 -9.80 -7.68
CA PHE A 216 1.57 -9.34 -6.82
C PHE A 216 2.39 -8.20 -7.44
N TRP A 217 2.83 -8.36 -8.67
CA TRP A 217 3.66 -7.37 -9.34
C TRP A 217 2.96 -6.03 -9.59
N TYR A 218 1.63 -6.00 -9.72
CA TYR A 218 0.87 -4.75 -9.81
C TYR A 218 0.82 -4.01 -8.47
N GLY A 219 0.77 -4.73 -7.34
CA GLY A 219 0.96 -4.13 -6.00
C GLY A 219 2.34 -3.49 -5.87
N VAL A 220 3.40 -4.26 -6.19
CA VAL A 220 4.79 -3.77 -6.21
C VAL A 220 4.96 -2.55 -7.11
N MET A 221 4.50 -2.62 -8.36
CA MET A 221 4.59 -1.49 -9.30
C MET A 221 3.83 -0.25 -8.82
N GLY A 222 2.65 -0.45 -8.24
CA GLY A 222 1.87 0.65 -7.67
C GLY A 222 2.61 1.34 -6.52
N HIS A 223 3.22 0.57 -5.64
CA HIS A 223 4.00 1.08 -4.52
C HIS A 223 5.28 1.80 -5.00
N LEU A 224 6.04 1.18 -5.93
CA LEU A 224 7.20 1.81 -6.57
C LEU A 224 6.84 3.16 -7.20
N LEU A 225 5.75 3.22 -7.96
CA LEU A 225 5.28 4.45 -8.59
C LEU A 225 4.88 5.51 -7.56
N HIS A 226 4.17 5.11 -6.51
CA HIS A 226 3.80 6.01 -5.42
C HIS A 226 5.04 6.63 -4.79
N ASN A 227 5.98 5.82 -4.33
CA ASN A 227 7.20 6.30 -3.67
C ASN A 227 8.07 7.12 -4.64
N LEU A 228 8.23 6.69 -5.90
CA LEU A 228 8.94 7.46 -6.92
C LEU A 228 8.38 8.87 -7.06
N LEU A 229 7.06 9.00 -7.18
CA LEU A 229 6.42 10.29 -7.41
C LEU A 229 6.53 11.23 -6.22
N PHE A 230 6.44 10.73 -4.98
CA PHE A 230 6.60 11.55 -3.78
C PHE A 230 8.06 11.90 -3.51
N THR A 231 9.00 10.96 -3.60
CA THR A 231 10.41 11.21 -3.29
C THR A 231 11.16 11.96 -4.40
N LEU A 232 10.63 11.98 -5.64
CA LEU A 232 11.26 12.73 -6.74
C LEU A 232 11.32 14.23 -6.44
N GLY A 233 10.36 14.76 -5.70
CA GLY A 233 10.37 16.17 -5.27
C GLY A 233 11.62 16.52 -4.45
N ASP A 234 12.05 15.67 -3.54
CA ASP A 234 13.24 15.86 -2.70
C ASP A 234 14.52 15.84 -3.55
N VAL A 235 14.60 14.93 -4.50
CA VAL A 235 15.72 14.86 -5.46
C VAL A 235 15.77 16.11 -6.33
N LEU A 236 14.63 16.57 -6.82
CA LEU A 236 14.56 17.81 -7.61
C LEU A 236 14.96 19.03 -6.77
N THR A 237 14.55 19.07 -5.51
CA THR A 237 14.96 20.13 -4.57
C THR A 237 16.48 20.14 -4.37
N TYR A 238 17.07 18.97 -4.19
CA TYR A 238 18.52 18.84 -3.98
C TYR A 238 19.35 19.33 -5.18
N PHE A 239 18.94 18.98 -6.42
CA PHE A 239 19.71 19.33 -7.61
C PHE A 239 19.33 20.69 -8.24
N LEU A 240 18.07 21.12 -8.14
CA LEU A 240 17.51 22.25 -8.88
C LEU A 240 16.89 23.32 -7.98
N GLY A 241 16.86 23.09 -6.67
CA GLY A 241 16.31 24.00 -5.67
C GLY A 241 14.78 23.94 -5.50
N ALA A 242 14.28 24.70 -4.53
CA ALA A 242 12.87 24.64 -4.09
C ALA A 242 11.84 24.96 -5.18
N THR A 243 12.20 25.79 -6.17
CA THR A 243 11.30 26.09 -7.31
C THR A 243 10.95 24.85 -8.11
N ALA A 244 11.91 23.93 -8.31
CA ALA A 244 11.66 22.68 -9.03
C ALA A 244 10.68 21.77 -8.27
N ASN A 245 10.78 21.70 -6.94
CA ASN A 245 9.82 20.97 -6.12
C ASN A 245 8.42 21.59 -6.22
N PHE A 246 8.30 22.90 -6.18
CA PHE A 246 7.00 23.57 -6.33
C PHE A 246 6.34 23.23 -7.68
N VAL A 247 7.09 23.27 -8.77
CA VAL A 247 6.60 22.86 -10.10
C VAL A 247 6.20 21.38 -10.09
N TRP A 248 6.99 20.52 -9.44
CA TRP A 248 6.69 19.10 -9.31
C TRP A 248 5.39 18.84 -8.54
N LEU A 249 5.15 19.57 -7.44
CA LEU A 249 3.88 19.47 -6.69
C LEU A 249 2.66 19.84 -7.57
N ILE A 250 2.80 20.86 -8.42
CA ILE A 250 1.74 21.19 -9.40
C ILE A 250 1.50 20.02 -10.36
N VAL A 251 2.56 19.39 -10.86
CA VAL A 251 2.45 18.21 -11.74
C VAL A 251 1.76 17.05 -11.02
N LEU A 252 2.10 16.80 -9.74
CA LEU A 252 1.48 15.76 -8.90
C LEU A 252 -0.02 15.98 -8.65
N ILE A 253 -0.51 17.22 -8.79
CA ILE A 253 -1.94 17.52 -8.71
C ILE A 253 -2.60 17.38 -10.08
N ILE A 254 -2.04 18.04 -11.10
CA ILE A 254 -2.69 18.16 -12.42
C ILE A 254 -2.73 16.81 -13.13
N VAL A 255 -1.62 16.07 -13.18
CA VAL A 255 -1.55 14.82 -13.95
C VAL A 255 -2.53 13.77 -13.41
N PRO A 256 -2.61 13.47 -12.11
CA PRO A 256 -3.63 12.58 -11.58
C PRO A 256 -5.07 13.02 -11.86
N ILE A 257 -5.37 14.31 -11.76
CA ILE A 257 -6.72 14.83 -12.11
C ILE A 257 -7.05 14.52 -13.57
N VAL A 258 -6.13 14.81 -14.49
CA VAL A 258 -6.32 14.53 -15.94
C VAL A 258 -6.54 13.03 -16.17
N VAL A 259 -5.73 12.17 -15.52
CA VAL A 259 -5.87 10.71 -15.61
C VAL A 259 -7.23 10.24 -15.08
N LEU A 260 -7.69 10.77 -13.95
CA LEU A 260 -8.98 10.42 -13.37
C LEU A 260 -10.17 10.88 -14.22
N MET A 261 -10.03 11.97 -14.97
CA MET A 261 -11.05 12.46 -15.89
C MET A 261 -11.15 11.62 -17.18
N ALA A 262 -10.07 10.98 -17.61
CA ALA A 262 -10.01 10.25 -18.88
C ALA A 262 -11.12 9.18 -19.04
N PRO A 263 -11.43 8.30 -18.06
CA PRO A 263 -12.50 7.32 -18.18
C PRO A 263 -13.88 7.96 -18.44
N PHE A 264 -14.16 9.08 -17.77
CA PHE A 264 -15.43 9.80 -17.93
C PHE A 264 -15.57 10.43 -19.31
N LEU A 265 -14.48 10.98 -19.84
CA LEU A 265 -14.45 11.58 -21.18
C LEU A 265 -14.69 10.53 -22.28
N VAL A 266 -14.04 9.37 -22.16
CA VAL A 266 -14.21 8.25 -23.09
C VAL A 266 -15.65 7.73 -23.07
N GLU A 267 -16.23 7.56 -21.88
CA GLU A 267 -17.62 7.09 -21.75
C GLU A 267 -18.60 8.10 -22.37
N ARG A 268 -18.42 9.39 -22.11
CA ARG A 268 -19.24 10.46 -22.70
C ARG A 268 -19.18 10.45 -24.24
N GLN A 269 -17.99 10.28 -24.81
CA GLN A 269 -17.83 10.19 -26.26
C GLN A 269 -18.58 9.00 -26.84
N ARG A 270 -18.52 7.82 -26.19
CA ARG A 270 -19.26 6.63 -26.62
C ARG A 270 -20.76 6.85 -26.60
N GLN A 271 -21.29 7.50 -25.56
CA GLN A 271 -22.72 7.81 -25.44
C GLN A 271 -23.18 8.81 -26.52
N VAL A 272 -22.36 9.79 -26.85
CA VAL A 272 -22.67 10.74 -27.94
C VAL A 272 -22.66 10.01 -29.28
N ALA A 273 -21.66 9.18 -29.56
CA ALA A 273 -21.60 8.41 -30.80
C ALA A 273 -22.81 7.48 -30.96
N SER A 274 -23.19 6.75 -29.92
CA SER A 274 -24.36 5.86 -29.94
C SER A 274 -25.69 6.58 -30.19
N ARG A 275 -25.84 7.83 -29.72
CA ARG A 275 -27.03 8.65 -29.97
C ARG A 275 -27.10 9.15 -31.41
N VAL A 276 -25.95 9.47 -32.03
CA VAL A 276 -25.86 9.89 -33.43
C VAL A 276 -26.23 8.72 -34.36
N ASP A 277 -25.75 7.52 -34.05
CA ASP A 277 -26.05 6.31 -34.82
C ASP A 277 -27.52 5.87 -34.72
N ALA A 278 -28.14 6.05 -33.53
CA ALA A 278 -29.55 5.73 -33.29
C ALA A 278 -30.52 6.75 -33.91
N GLY A 279 -30.05 7.93 -34.24
CA GLY A 279 -30.86 8.99 -34.93
C GLY A 279 -30.76 8.98 -36.45
N ARG A 280 -29.96 8.07 -37.02
CA ARG A 280 -29.90 7.78 -38.46
C ARG A 280 -30.71 6.55 -38.81
#